data_6d5c509675d33adb05b6e650538990ae
#
_entry.id   6d5c509675d33adb05b6e650538990ae
#
_cell.length_a   1.000
_cell.length_b   1.000
_cell.length_c   1.000
_cell.angle_alpha   90.00
_cell.angle_beta   90.00
_cell.angle_gamma   90.00
#
_symmetry.space_group_name_H-M   'P 1'
#
loop_
_entity.id
_entity.type
_entity.pdbx_description
1 polymer ?
#
loop_
_entity_poly.entity_id
_entity_poly.type
_entity_poly.pdbx_seq_one_letter_code
_entity_poly.pdbx_strand_id
1 'polypeptide(L)'
;MSLPPSDYFDASFAGATQVVRIASFHEAKIFARRWVIRDKEPALKALLRRMEQANSSATADSAIQELKQALACRGMLVTTSPLSTP
;
A
#
# COMPACT_ATOMS: atom_id res chain seq x y z
N MET A 1 13.97 4.78 -2.31
CA MET A 1 13.92 3.86 -3.46
C MET A 1 12.61 4.03 -4.20
N SER A 2 12.68 4.31 -5.48
CA SER A 2 11.48 4.49 -6.30
C SER A 2 11.09 3.18 -6.94
N LEU A 3 9.78 2.94 -7.03
CA LEU A 3 9.26 1.78 -7.73
C LEU A 3 9.22 2.08 -9.23
N PRO A 4 9.38 1.05 -10.08
CA PRO A 4 9.13 1.25 -11.49
C PRO A 4 7.65 1.58 -11.73
N PRO A 5 7.32 2.31 -12.80
CA PRO A 5 5.93 2.70 -13.03
C PRO A 5 4.95 1.53 -13.08
N SER A 6 5.43 0.35 -13.47
CA SER A 6 4.59 -0.84 -13.52
C SER A 6 4.15 -1.32 -12.12
N ASP A 7 4.85 -0.91 -11.09
CA ASP A 7 4.55 -1.30 -9.70
C ASP A 7 3.78 -0.24 -8.94
N TYR A 8 3.51 0.90 -9.56
CA TYR A 8 2.70 1.93 -8.92
C TYR A 8 1.29 1.42 -8.70
N PHE A 9 0.70 1.81 -7.58
CA PHE A 9 -0.68 1.46 -7.32
C PHE A 9 -1.36 2.60 -6.57
N ASP A 10 -2.67 2.64 -6.68
CA ASP A 10 -3.48 3.64 -6.03
C ASP A 10 -4.28 3.01 -4.91
N ALA A 11 -4.42 3.72 -3.81
CA ALA A 11 -5.17 3.26 -2.67
C ALA A 11 -6.01 4.39 -2.11
N SER A 12 -7.13 4.04 -1.47
CA SER A 12 -7.97 5.02 -0.80
C SER A 12 -8.47 4.43 0.49
N PHE A 13 -8.62 5.28 1.52
CA PHE A 13 -9.26 4.85 2.76
C PHE A 13 -10.76 4.67 2.54
N ALA A 14 -11.34 3.74 3.28
CA ALA A 14 -12.77 3.48 3.18
C ALA A 14 -13.54 4.76 3.53
N GLY A 15 -14.46 5.13 2.65
CA GLY A 15 -15.24 6.35 2.83
C GLY A 15 -14.55 7.64 2.41
N ALA A 16 -13.30 7.57 2.00
CA ALA A 16 -12.57 8.73 1.51
C ALA A 16 -12.80 8.89 0.02
N THR A 17 -12.82 10.15 -0.43
CA THR A 17 -12.97 10.45 -1.86
C THR A 17 -11.64 10.62 -2.57
N GLN A 18 -10.56 10.77 -1.79
CA GLN A 18 -9.24 10.97 -2.36
C GLN A 18 -8.52 9.66 -2.58
N VAL A 19 -7.82 9.58 -3.69
CA VAL A 19 -6.99 8.44 -4.05
C VAL A 19 -5.53 8.85 -3.87
N VAL A 20 -4.76 8.00 -3.19
CA VAL A 20 -3.34 8.23 -2.97
C VAL A 20 -2.55 7.32 -3.91
N ARG A 21 -1.69 7.91 -4.72
CA ARG A 21 -0.79 7.12 -5.57
C ARG A 21 0.46 6.76 -4.78
N ILE A 22 0.76 5.48 -4.77
CA ILE A 22 1.94 4.97 -4.08
C ILE A 22 2.96 4.57 -5.14
N ALA A 23 3.98 5.41 -5.26
CA ALA A 23 5.00 5.28 -6.29
C ALA A 23 6.37 4.91 -5.72
N SER A 24 6.47 4.75 -4.40
CA SER A 24 7.74 4.40 -3.77
C SER A 24 7.47 3.69 -2.46
N PHE A 25 8.51 3.00 -1.96
CA PHE A 25 8.42 2.34 -0.67
C PHE A 25 8.19 3.35 0.46
N HIS A 26 8.80 4.52 0.35
CA HIS A 26 8.62 5.58 1.33
C HIS A 26 7.15 6.01 1.41
N GLU A 27 6.53 6.20 0.27
CA GLU A 27 5.11 6.56 0.23
C GLU A 27 4.24 5.43 0.77
N ALA A 28 4.61 4.19 0.50
CA ALA A 28 3.88 3.04 1.03
C ALA A 28 3.94 3.02 2.56
N LYS A 29 5.10 3.32 3.14
CA LYS A 29 5.24 3.38 4.59
C LYS A 29 4.38 4.49 5.20
N ILE A 30 4.36 5.65 4.55
CA ILE A 30 3.53 6.76 5.02
C ILE A 30 2.06 6.37 5.01
N PHE A 31 1.60 5.74 3.94
CA PHE A 31 0.23 5.29 3.84
C PHE A 31 -0.10 4.26 4.93
N ALA A 32 0.77 3.27 5.11
CA ALA A 32 0.56 2.23 6.11
C ALA A 32 0.51 2.83 7.52
N ARG A 33 1.35 3.82 7.80
CA ARG A 33 1.35 4.48 9.10
C ARG A 33 0.02 5.19 9.36
N ARG A 34 -0.49 5.88 8.36
CA ARG A 34 -1.79 6.56 8.47
C ARG A 34 -2.91 5.55 8.66
N TRP A 35 -2.82 4.43 7.95
CA TRP A 35 -3.82 3.38 8.04
C TRP A 35 -3.85 2.76 9.45
N VAL A 36 -2.69 2.50 10.01
CA VAL A 36 -2.59 1.97 11.38
C VAL A 36 -3.22 2.93 12.39
N ILE A 37 -2.94 4.23 12.24
CA ILE A 37 -3.51 5.24 13.13
C ILE A 37 -5.02 5.28 13.00
N ARG A 38 -5.53 5.14 11.79
CA ARG A 38 -6.96 5.22 11.52
C ARG A 38 -7.71 3.99 12.06
N ASP A 39 -7.21 2.79 11.74
CA ASP A 39 -7.94 1.55 12.00
C ASP A 39 -7.47 0.81 13.23
N LYS A 40 -6.22 1.03 13.64
CA LYS A 40 -5.64 0.46 14.87
C LYS A 40 -5.70 -1.07 14.91
N GLU A 41 -5.63 -1.72 13.75
CA GLU A 41 -5.64 -3.18 13.69
C GLU A 41 -4.27 -3.75 13.98
N PRO A 42 -4.17 -4.85 14.79
CA PRO A 42 -2.87 -5.46 15.06
C PRO A 42 -2.16 -5.98 13.81
N ALA A 43 -2.93 -6.50 12.84
CA ALA A 43 -2.35 -7.00 11.59
C ALA A 43 -1.66 -5.87 10.82
N LEU A 44 -2.24 -4.67 10.83
CA LEU A 44 -1.66 -3.53 10.15
C LEU A 44 -0.41 -3.04 10.88
N LYS A 45 -0.40 -3.11 12.21
CA LYS A 45 0.78 -2.76 12.97
C LYS A 45 1.94 -3.70 12.65
N ALA A 46 1.66 -4.99 12.52
CA ALA A 46 2.68 -5.97 12.15
C ALA A 46 3.21 -5.70 10.76
N LEU A 47 2.34 -5.36 9.82
CA LEU A 47 2.75 -5.01 8.46
C LEU A 47 3.66 -3.79 8.46
N LEU A 48 3.26 -2.73 9.17
CA LEU A 48 4.04 -1.51 9.25
C LEU A 48 5.42 -1.79 9.84
N ARG A 49 5.48 -2.62 10.89
CA ARG A 49 6.75 -2.99 11.49
C ARG A 49 7.66 -3.68 10.49
N ARG A 50 7.12 -4.61 9.71
CA ARG A 50 7.92 -5.28 8.66
C ARG A 50 8.42 -4.28 7.63
N MET A 51 7.60 -3.31 7.26
CA MET A 51 8.03 -2.27 6.33
C MET A 51 9.15 -1.43 6.91
N GLU A 52 9.06 -1.08 8.19
CA GLU A 52 10.09 -0.28 8.84
C GLU A 52 11.40 -1.05 9.02
N GLN A 53 11.33 -2.36 9.11
CA GLN A 53 12.50 -3.21 9.26
C GLN A 53 13.10 -3.64 7.93
N ALA A 54 12.46 -3.33 6.82
CA ALA A 54 12.97 -3.71 5.51
C ALA A 54 14.27 -2.97 5.23
N ASN A 55 15.31 -3.73 4.92
CA ASN A 55 16.65 -3.18 4.70
C ASN A 55 17.25 -3.58 3.36
N SER A 56 16.45 -4.16 2.49
CA SER A 56 16.89 -4.54 1.15
C SER A 56 15.73 -4.40 0.18
N SER A 57 16.05 -4.41 -1.12
CA SER A 57 15.03 -4.34 -2.16
C SER A 57 14.06 -5.49 -2.06
N ALA A 58 14.55 -6.70 -1.78
CA ALA A 58 13.71 -7.89 -1.70
C ALA A 58 12.71 -7.78 -0.56
N THR A 59 13.16 -7.35 0.62
CA THR A 59 12.25 -7.21 1.77
C THR A 59 11.28 -6.06 1.57
N ALA A 60 11.71 -4.98 0.93
CA ALA A 60 10.82 -3.87 0.62
C ALA A 60 9.73 -4.30 -0.36
N ASP A 61 10.10 -5.05 -1.40
CA ASP A 61 9.12 -5.54 -2.37
C ASP A 61 8.12 -6.48 -1.73
N SER A 62 8.58 -7.39 -0.86
CA SER A 62 7.68 -8.28 -0.13
C SER A 62 6.69 -7.51 0.72
N ALA A 63 7.17 -6.48 1.42
CA ALA A 63 6.30 -5.66 2.26
C ALA A 63 5.28 -4.91 1.44
N ILE A 64 5.67 -4.40 0.28
CA ILE A 64 4.75 -3.71 -0.62
C ILE A 64 3.68 -4.67 -1.12
N GLN A 65 4.04 -5.90 -1.48
CA GLN A 65 3.07 -6.89 -1.91
C GLN A 65 2.09 -7.22 -0.80
N GLU A 66 2.56 -7.35 0.43
CA GLU A 66 1.68 -7.57 1.57
C GLU A 66 0.72 -6.41 1.76
N LEU A 67 1.20 -5.18 1.59
CA LEU A 67 0.34 -4.00 1.69
C LEU A 67 -0.73 -4.02 0.62
N LYS A 68 -0.36 -4.33 -0.62
CA LYS A 68 -1.32 -4.41 -1.72
C LYS A 68 -2.38 -5.47 -1.45
N GLN A 69 -1.98 -6.64 -0.97
CA GLN A 69 -2.93 -7.69 -0.64
C GLN A 69 -3.88 -7.27 0.47
N ALA A 70 -3.37 -6.63 1.50
CA ALA A 70 -4.20 -6.16 2.59
C ALA A 70 -5.21 -5.13 2.11
N LEU A 71 -4.79 -4.22 1.24
CA LEU A 71 -5.68 -3.21 0.66
C LEU A 71 -6.74 -3.87 -0.21
N ALA A 72 -6.35 -4.85 -1.02
CA ALA A 72 -7.30 -5.55 -1.89
C ALA A 72 -8.35 -6.30 -1.08
N CYS A 73 -7.93 -6.96 0.00
CA CYS A 73 -8.85 -7.70 0.86
C CYS A 73 -9.90 -6.80 1.51
N ARG A 74 -9.55 -5.54 1.73
CA ARG A 74 -10.45 -4.59 2.37
C ARG A 74 -11.16 -3.66 1.39
N GLY A 75 -10.94 -3.86 0.09
CA GLY A 75 -11.56 -3.02 -0.93
C GLY A 75 -11.00 -1.62 -0.99
N MET A 76 -9.80 -1.41 -0.46
CA MET A 76 -9.14 -0.10 -0.46
C MET A 76 -8.16 0.06 -1.62
N LEU A 77 -7.83 -1.01 -2.32
CA LEU A 77 -6.95 -0.93 -3.48
C LEU A 77 -7.76 -0.45 -4.68
N VAL A 78 -7.34 0.66 -5.23
CA VAL A 78 -7.98 1.21 -6.42
C VAL A 78 -7.34 0.57 -7.64
N THR A 79 -8.11 -0.25 -8.33
CA THR A 79 -7.63 -0.86 -9.55
C THR A 79 -8.08 0.01 -10.71
N THR A 80 -7.15 0.80 -11.22
CA THR A 80 -7.39 1.46 -12.49
C THR A 80 -6.97 0.49 -13.56
N SER A 81 -7.90 -0.28 -14.03
CA SER A 81 -7.60 -1.16 -15.14
C SER A 81 -8.04 -0.47 -16.43
N PRO A 82 -7.11 -0.06 -17.25
CA PRO A 82 -7.47 0.52 -18.54
C PRO A 82 -8.18 -0.49 -19.44
N LEU A 83 -8.02 -1.74 -19.10
CA LEU A 83 -8.67 -2.80 -19.87
C LEU A 83 -10.12 -3.00 -19.48
N SER A 84 -10.54 -2.41 -18.39
CA SER A 84 -11.93 -2.45 -17.99
C SER A 84 -12.79 -1.62 -18.92
N THR A 85 -12.19 -0.80 -19.72
CA THR A 85 -12.91 -0.14 -20.79
C THR A 85 -13.22 -1.15 -21.87
N PRO A 86 -14.45 -1.35 -22.14
CA PRO A 86 -14.83 -2.17 -23.24
C PRO A 86 -14.41 -1.59 -24.56
#